data_4cac5230cd5e44dd7ef6ac3970896ef5
#
_entry.id   4cac5230cd5e44dd7ef6ac3970896ef5
#
_cell.length_a   1.000
_cell.length_b   1.000
_cell.length_c   1.000
_cell.angle_alpha   90.00
_cell.angle_beta   90.00
_cell.angle_gamma   90.00
#
_symmetry.space_group_name_H-M   'P 1'
#
loop_
_entity.id
_entity.type
_entity.pdbx_description
1 polymer ?
#
loop_
_entity_poly.entity_id
_entity_poly.type
_entity_poly.pdbx_seq_one_letter_code
_entity_poly.pdbx_strand_id
1 'polypeptide(L)'
;MNILVVEDDPLISDGVVAFFKNIGHSCTQIADGDQAVLAIQTNSFDFIILDIMLPKKSGLEILKVIRKTSDTPVLILTALSDDDTKISAFNNLADGFISKPFSLPVLAARVEAIHKRRNPTQNLWQYQNCKIDFSNYTATINNHNIKLCPKEFDVLKTLLSHKNQALTRTQIIEQTWNYDEEIPLERIVDAYIKSLRKKLALDCIKTIKNVGYKLELK
;
A
#
# COMPACT_ATOMS: atom_id res chain seq x y z
N MET A 1 -3.17 -6.94 -3.74
CA MET A 1 -1.80 -7.43 -4.02
C MET A 1 -1.77 -8.93 -3.89
N ASN A 2 -0.91 -9.57 -4.69
CA ASN A 2 -0.54 -10.98 -4.52
C ASN A 2 0.75 -11.05 -3.69
N ILE A 3 0.65 -11.50 -2.43
CA ILE A 3 1.75 -11.48 -1.45
C ILE A 3 2.28 -12.89 -1.25
N LEU A 4 3.60 -13.07 -1.37
CA LEU A 4 4.27 -14.29 -0.93
C LEU A 4 4.72 -14.12 0.52
N VAL A 5 4.34 -15.04 1.40
CA VAL A 5 4.78 -15.13 2.80
C VAL A 5 5.66 -16.36 2.95
N VAL A 6 6.94 -16.12 3.26
CA VAL A 6 7.94 -17.18 3.47
C VAL A 6 8.37 -17.15 4.93
N GLU A 7 7.85 -18.07 5.71
CA GLU A 7 8.00 -18.17 7.17
C GLU A 7 7.76 -19.60 7.60
N ASP A 8 8.67 -20.19 8.35
CA ASP A 8 8.60 -21.59 8.78
C ASP A 8 7.80 -21.78 10.08
N ASP A 9 7.65 -20.75 10.90
CA ASP A 9 6.76 -20.80 12.07
C ASP A 9 5.29 -20.71 11.63
N PRO A 10 4.50 -21.78 11.82
CA PRO A 10 3.11 -21.82 11.38
C PRO A 10 2.22 -20.80 12.13
N LEU A 11 2.51 -20.45 13.38
CA LEU A 11 1.73 -19.47 14.14
C LEU A 11 1.90 -18.07 13.56
N ILE A 12 3.13 -17.72 13.18
CA ILE A 12 3.43 -16.44 12.56
C ILE A 12 2.86 -16.39 11.15
N SER A 13 3.15 -17.41 10.33
CA SER A 13 2.74 -17.42 8.92
C SER A 13 1.23 -17.44 8.75
N ASP A 14 0.51 -18.27 9.53
CA ASP A 14 -0.96 -18.32 9.51
C ASP A 14 -1.58 -16.99 9.95
N GLY A 15 -1.04 -16.37 11.02
CA GLY A 15 -1.50 -15.07 11.49
C GLY A 15 -1.32 -13.97 10.44
N VAL A 16 -0.14 -13.93 9.80
CA VAL A 16 0.16 -12.97 8.72
C VAL A 16 -0.77 -13.18 7.52
N VAL A 17 -0.90 -14.43 7.06
CA VAL A 17 -1.76 -14.76 5.91
C VAL A 17 -3.22 -14.44 6.18
N ALA A 18 -3.74 -14.82 7.35
CA ALA A 18 -5.13 -14.53 7.73
C ALA A 18 -5.40 -13.02 7.78
N PHE A 19 -4.48 -12.25 8.35
CA PHE A 19 -4.61 -10.80 8.44
C PHE A 19 -4.63 -10.14 7.05
N PHE A 20 -3.66 -10.47 6.17
CA PHE A 20 -3.61 -9.87 4.84
C PHE A 20 -4.78 -10.29 3.95
N LYS A 21 -5.27 -11.53 4.05
CA LYS A 21 -6.51 -11.96 3.38
C LYS A 21 -7.72 -11.17 3.85
N ASN A 22 -7.83 -10.91 5.16
CA ASN A 22 -8.95 -10.15 5.73
C ASN A 22 -9.00 -8.69 5.23
N ILE A 23 -7.85 -8.08 4.93
CA ILE A 23 -7.78 -6.73 4.36
C ILE A 23 -7.75 -6.72 2.82
N GLY A 24 -8.12 -7.85 2.18
CA GLY A 24 -8.39 -7.92 0.73
C GLY A 24 -7.17 -8.25 -0.15
N HIS A 25 -6.12 -8.87 0.38
CA HIS A 25 -4.97 -9.35 -0.40
C HIS A 25 -5.04 -10.84 -0.68
N SER A 26 -4.43 -11.29 -1.79
CA SER A 26 -4.14 -12.71 -2.03
C SER A 26 -2.80 -13.07 -1.40
N CYS A 27 -2.73 -14.22 -0.72
CA CYS A 27 -1.50 -14.67 -0.06
C CYS A 27 -1.17 -16.11 -0.43
N THR A 28 0.09 -16.34 -0.79
CA THR A 28 0.70 -17.66 -0.91
C THR A 28 1.64 -17.85 0.27
N GLN A 29 1.54 -19.00 0.97
CA GLN A 29 2.34 -19.33 2.15
C GLN A 29 3.33 -20.44 1.80
N ILE A 30 4.58 -20.27 2.20
CA ILE A 30 5.66 -21.26 1.99
C ILE A 30 6.55 -21.30 3.24
N ALA A 31 6.89 -22.53 3.68
CA ALA A 31 7.62 -22.76 4.93
C ALA A 31 9.11 -23.10 4.72
N ASP A 32 9.60 -23.30 3.50
CA ASP A 32 11.01 -23.62 3.24
C ASP A 32 11.61 -22.85 2.06
N GLY A 33 12.93 -22.65 2.14
CA GLY A 33 13.63 -21.80 1.20
C GLY A 33 13.74 -22.33 -0.23
N ASP A 34 13.77 -23.64 -0.44
CA ASP A 34 13.86 -24.23 -1.79
C ASP A 34 12.52 -24.09 -2.53
N GLN A 35 11.40 -24.35 -1.82
CA GLN A 35 10.06 -24.12 -2.36
C GLN A 35 9.81 -22.64 -2.64
N ALA A 36 10.33 -21.73 -1.79
CA ALA A 36 10.23 -20.30 -2.02
C ALA A 36 10.94 -19.87 -3.31
N VAL A 37 12.14 -20.37 -3.56
CA VAL A 37 12.86 -20.08 -4.82
C VAL A 37 12.07 -20.59 -6.04
N LEU A 38 11.54 -21.81 -5.97
CA LEU A 38 10.73 -22.37 -7.05
C LEU A 38 9.47 -21.53 -7.31
N ALA A 39 8.76 -21.15 -6.25
CA ALA A 39 7.57 -20.31 -6.37
C ALA A 39 7.86 -18.94 -7.00
N ILE A 40 8.96 -18.31 -6.62
CA ILE A 40 9.40 -17.01 -7.16
C ILE A 40 9.76 -17.11 -8.66
N GLN A 41 10.29 -18.25 -9.09
CA GLN A 41 10.65 -18.48 -10.50
C GLN A 41 9.43 -18.80 -11.38
N THR A 42 8.39 -19.38 -10.81
CA THR A 42 7.21 -19.87 -11.54
C THR A 42 5.99 -18.95 -11.45
N ASN A 43 5.95 -18.06 -10.49
CA ASN A 43 4.82 -17.16 -10.26
C ASN A 43 5.27 -15.70 -10.14
N SER A 44 4.32 -14.78 -10.33
CA SER A 44 4.52 -13.35 -10.12
C SER A 44 3.88 -12.92 -8.81
N PHE A 45 4.63 -12.19 -7.99
CA PHE A 45 4.17 -11.61 -6.74
C PHE A 45 4.35 -10.10 -6.76
N ASP A 46 3.40 -9.37 -6.16
CA ASP A 46 3.49 -7.90 -6.00
C ASP A 46 4.36 -7.52 -4.82
N PHE A 47 4.47 -8.42 -3.83
CA PHE A 47 5.22 -8.21 -2.60
C PHE A 47 5.67 -9.54 -1.99
N ILE A 48 6.83 -9.54 -1.30
CA ILE A 48 7.35 -10.72 -0.60
C ILE A 48 7.64 -10.34 0.86
N ILE A 49 7.09 -11.11 1.80
CA ILE A 49 7.43 -11.10 3.22
C ILE A 49 8.29 -12.32 3.46
N LEU A 50 9.51 -12.13 3.95
CA LEU A 50 10.55 -13.15 3.95
C LEU A 50 11.26 -13.22 5.29
N ASP A 51 11.18 -14.36 5.98
CA ASP A 51 12.02 -14.61 7.15
C ASP A 51 13.47 -14.87 6.73
N ILE A 52 14.42 -14.46 7.58
CA ILE A 52 15.83 -14.79 7.42
C ILE A 52 16.12 -16.22 7.78
N MET A 53 15.53 -16.70 8.88
CA MET A 53 15.84 -17.98 9.50
C MET A 53 14.91 -19.08 8.95
N LEU A 54 15.19 -19.53 7.73
CA LEU A 54 14.40 -20.58 7.07
C LEU A 54 15.19 -21.89 6.98
N PRO A 55 14.53 -23.04 6.98
CA PRO A 55 15.16 -24.31 6.70
C PRO A 55 15.62 -24.40 5.24
N LYS A 56 16.66 -25.21 5.00
CA LYS A 56 17.30 -25.51 3.71
C LYS A 56 18.03 -24.33 3.10
N LYS A 57 17.36 -23.22 2.82
CA LYS A 57 17.96 -22.03 2.22
C LYS A 57 17.54 -20.79 3.00
N SER A 58 18.51 -20.01 3.46
CA SER A 58 18.26 -18.80 4.23
C SER A 58 17.52 -17.73 3.42
N GLY A 59 16.73 -16.89 4.09
CA GLY A 59 16.07 -15.76 3.45
C GLY A 59 17.00 -14.83 2.70
N LEU A 60 18.26 -14.74 3.12
CA LEU A 60 19.28 -13.93 2.47
C LEU A 60 19.74 -14.49 1.13
N GLU A 61 19.83 -15.82 1.02
CA GLU A 61 20.12 -16.49 -0.24
C GLU A 61 18.94 -16.36 -1.20
N ILE A 62 17.72 -16.46 -0.68
CA ILE A 62 16.48 -16.23 -1.45
C ILE A 62 16.46 -14.79 -1.97
N LEU A 63 16.76 -13.81 -1.11
CA LEU A 63 16.81 -12.39 -1.51
C LEU A 63 17.78 -12.15 -2.66
N LYS A 64 18.96 -12.77 -2.61
CA LYS A 64 19.95 -12.71 -3.72
C LYS A 64 19.40 -13.30 -5.02
N VAL A 65 18.61 -14.38 -4.93
CA VAL A 65 17.95 -14.97 -6.11
C VAL A 65 16.89 -14.00 -6.66
N ILE A 66 16.05 -13.45 -5.79
CA ILE A 66 15.03 -12.46 -6.20
C ILE A 66 15.69 -11.30 -6.97
N ARG A 67 16.74 -10.71 -6.42
CA ARG A 67 17.41 -9.54 -7.03
C ARG A 67 18.13 -9.81 -8.34
N LYS A 68 18.38 -11.08 -8.70
CA LYS A 68 18.91 -11.44 -10.03
C LYS A 68 17.82 -11.44 -11.11
N THR A 69 16.57 -11.63 -10.76
CA THR A 69 15.49 -11.90 -11.71
C THR A 69 14.31 -10.92 -11.57
N SER A 70 14.21 -10.19 -10.46
CA SER A 70 13.05 -9.34 -10.16
C SER A 70 13.39 -8.19 -9.22
N ASP A 71 12.69 -7.07 -9.42
CA ASP A 71 12.65 -5.93 -8.51
C ASP A 71 11.47 -5.98 -7.53
N THR A 72 10.82 -7.15 -7.38
CA THR A 72 9.69 -7.32 -6.45
C THR A 72 10.07 -6.83 -5.05
N PRO A 73 9.26 -5.97 -4.42
CA PRO A 73 9.53 -5.47 -3.08
C PRO A 73 9.59 -6.60 -2.06
N VAL A 74 10.62 -6.58 -1.20
CA VAL A 74 10.85 -7.57 -0.15
C VAL A 74 10.95 -6.90 1.21
N LEU A 75 10.09 -7.29 2.15
CA LEU A 75 10.18 -6.97 3.56
C LEU A 75 10.72 -8.18 4.32
N ILE A 76 11.82 -7.99 5.02
CA ILE A 76 12.46 -9.04 5.81
C ILE A 76 11.87 -9.09 7.22
N LEU A 77 11.54 -10.30 7.68
CA LEU A 77 11.29 -10.61 9.09
C LEU A 77 12.59 -11.07 9.74
N THR A 78 12.89 -10.61 10.94
CA THR A 78 14.14 -10.94 11.60
C THR A 78 13.99 -11.04 13.12
N ALA A 79 14.67 -11.99 13.74
CA ALA A 79 14.70 -12.19 15.19
C ALA A 79 15.77 -11.35 15.92
N LEU A 80 16.27 -10.29 15.33
CA LEU A 80 17.50 -9.58 15.67
C LEU A 80 17.72 -9.15 17.11
N SER A 81 18.92 -9.43 17.58
CA SER A 81 19.58 -8.68 18.67
C SER A 81 21.02 -8.21 18.38
N ASP A 82 21.81 -8.77 17.43
CA ASP A 82 23.26 -8.57 17.54
C ASP A 82 24.09 -8.24 16.27
N ASP A 83 23.52 -8.01 15.10
CA ASP A 83 24.38 -7.84 13.91
C ASP A 83 24.06 -6.59 13.06
N ASP A 84 24.28 -5.39 13.57
CA ASP A 84 24.22 -4.12 12.80
C ASP A 84 25.06 -4.16 11.50
N THR A 85 26.13 -4.93 11.48
CA THR A 85 27.01 -5.12 10.32
C THR A 85 26.42 -6.00 9.23
N LYS A 86 25.64 -7.03 9.58
CA LYS A 86 24.93 -7.85 8.58
C LYS A 86 23.75 -7.09 7.99
N ILE A 87 23.03 -6.32 8.81
CA ILE A 87 21.92 -5.49 8.38
C ILE A 87 22.35 -4.43 7.37
N SER A 88 23.50 -3.77 7.56
CA SER A 88 24.00 -2.75 6.63
C SER A 88 24.34 -3.33 5.25
N ALA A 89 24.82 -4.58 5.18
CA ALA A 89 25.05 -5.29 3.92
C ALA A 89 23.74 -5.69 3.22
N PHE A 90 22.67 -5.91 3.99
CA PHE A 90 21.33 -6.26 3.48
C PHE A 90 20.45 -5.07 3.15
N ASN A 91 20.68 -3.92 3.75
CA ASN A 91 19.95 -2.68 3.48
C ASN A 91 19.94 -2.28 2.00
N ASN A 92 20.92 -2.74 1.22
CA ASN A 92 21.00 -2.49 -0.21
C ASN A 92 20.19 -3.46 -1.07
N LEU A 93 19.70 -4.58 -0.53
CA LEU A 93 18.98 -5.61 -1.28
C LEU A 93 17.51 -5.75 -0.84
N ALA A 94 17.20 -5.54 0.43
CA ALA A 94 15.82 -5.53 0.94
C ALA A 94 15.20 -4.12 0.89
N ASP A 95 13.88 -4.05 0.75
CA ASP A 95 13.16 -2.77 0.75
C ASP A 95 12.82 -2.30 2.17
N GLY A 96 12.90 -3.19 3.13
CA GLY A 96 12.71 -2.93 4.55
C GLY A 96 12.88 -4.18 5.38
N PHE A 97 12.83 -3.98 6.69
CA PHE A 97 12.86 -5.07 7.68
C PHE A 97 11.92 -4.76 8.85
N ILE A 98 11.51 -5.79 9.56
CA ILE A 98 10.75 -5.68 10.80
C ILE A 98 11.26 -6.74 11.78
N SER A 99 11.49 -6.34 13.05
CA SER A 99 11.96 -7.23 14.09
C SER A 99 10.82 -8.04 14.69
N LYS A 100 11.04 -9.32 14.93
CA LYS A 100 10.16 -10.18 15.76
C LYS A 100 10.42 -9.90 17.24
N PRO A 101 9.39 -9.79 18.10
CA PRO A 101 7.96 -9.86 17.78
C PRO A 101 7.42 -8.56 17.18
N PHE A 102 6.46 -8.65 16.25
CA PHE A 102 5.82 -7.51 15.62
C PHE A 102 4.29 -7.57 15.74
N SER A 103 3.62 -6.44 15.59
CA SER A 103 2.17 -6.40 15.44
C SER A 103 1.77 -6.45 13.97
N LEU A 104 0.69 -7.17 13.64
CA LEU A 104 0.18 -7.30 12.27
C LEU A 104 -0.20 -5.96 11.62
N PRO A 105 -0.84 -5.00 12.33
CA PRO A 105 -1.07 -3.66 11.79
C PRO A 105 0.21 -2.92 11.41
N VAL A 106 1.27 -3.02 12.22
CA VAL A 106 2.57 -2.39 11.91
C VAL A 106 3.23 -3.04 10.70
N LEU A 107 3.16 -4.38 10.59
CA LEU A 107 3.61 -5.10 9.41
C LEU A 107 2.88 -4.63 8.15
N ALA A 108 1.55 -4.54 8.19
CA ALA A 108 0.73 -4.09 7.06
C ALA A 108 1.06 -2.64 6.65
N ALA A 109 1.20 -1.73 7.60
CA ALA A 109 1.59 -0.35 7.33
C ALA A 109 2.95 -0.26 6.63
N ARG A 110 3.93 -1.10 7.01
CA ARG A 110 5.24 -1.17 6.34
C ARG A 110 5.14 -1.74 4.93
N VAL A 111 4.39 -2.82 4.74
CA VAL A 111 4.13 -3.42 3.41
C VAL A 111 3.53 -2.38 2.47
N GLU A 112 2.49 -1.68 2.91
CA GLU A 112 1.88 -0.60 2.11
C GLU A 112 2.86 0.55 1.80
N ALA A 113 3.64 1.01 2.77
CA ALA A 113 4.59 2.10 2.58
C ALA A 113 5.68 1.74 1.56
N ILE A 114 6.18 0.49 1.59
CA ILE A 114 7.17 0.00 0.63
C ILE A 114 6.54 -0.16 -0.76
N HIS A 115 5.36 -0.77 -0.84
CA HIS A 115 4.65 -0.97 -2.10
C HIS A 115 4.33 0.36 -2.81
N LYS A 116 3.85 1.35 -2.06
CA LYS A 116 3.60 2.71 -2.58
C LYS A 116 4.86 3.39 -3.14
N ARG A 117 6.02 3.22 -2.49
CA ARG A 117 7.30 3.78 -2.98
C ARG A 117 7.77 3.15 -4.29
N ARG A 118 7.57 1.83 -4.45
CA ARG A 118 8.03 1.07 -5.64
C ARG A 118 7.07 1.15 -6.83
N ASN A 119 5.81 1.50 -6.61
CA ASN A 119 4.78 1.63 -7.66
C ASN A 119 4.27 3.07 -7.77
N PRO A 120 5.11 4.03 -8.20
CA PRO A 120 4.69 5.43 -8.35
C PRO A 120 3.54 5.60 -9.35
N THR A 121 3.41 4.70 -10.33
CA THR A 121 2.32 4.72 -11.32
C THR A 121 0.94 4.49 -10.71
N GLN A 122 0.82 3.77 -9.59
CA GLN A 122 -0.45 3.63 -8.86
C GLN A 122 -0.86 4.93 -8.12
N ASN A 123 0.08 5.85 -7.96
CA ASN A 123 -0.18 7.16 -7.37
C ASN A 123 -0.40 8.26 -8.42
N LEU A 124 -0.30 7.94 -9.71
CA LEU A 124 -0.66 8.84 -10.81
C LEU A 124 -2.09 8.55 -11.25
N TRP A 125 -2.89 9.59 -11.29
CA TRP A 125 -4.25 9.52 -11.81
C TRP A 125 -4.45 10.59 -12.87
N GLN A 126 -5.11 10.21 -13.95
CA GLN A 126 -5.45 11.13 -15.02
C GLN A 126 -6.95 11.03 -15.34
N TYR A 127 -7.57 12.18 -15.45
CA TYR A 127 -8.95 12.31 -15.90
C TYR A 127 -9.06 13.52 -16.83
N GLN A 128 -9.43 13.27 -18.09
CA GLN A 128 -9.40 14.30 -19.14
C GLN A 128 -8.02 15.01 -19.18
N ASN A 129 -7.99 16.33 -19.00
CA ASN A 129 -6.76 17.13 -18.98
C ASN A 129 -6.16 17.30 -17.57
N CYS A 130 -6.76 16.68 -16.54
CA CYS A 130 -6.28 16.73 -15.17
C CYS A 130 -5.34 15.55 -14.90
N LYS A 131 -4.15 15.82 -14.34
CA LYS A 131 -3.18 14.82 -13.88
C LYS A 131 -2.88 15.09 -12.42
N ILE A 132 -2.92 14.03 -11.61
CA ILE A 132 -2.66 14.05 -10.17
C ILE A 132 -1.55 13.08 -9.86
N ASP A 133 -0.55 13.54 -9.12
CA ASP A 133 0.48 12.71 -8.51
C ASP A 133 0.29 12.74 -6.98
N PHE A 134 -0.24 11.65 -6.45
CA PHE A 134 -0.49 11.50 -5.01
C PHE A 134 0.79 11.27 -4.21
N SER A 135 1.90 10.85 -4.84
CA SER A 135 3.19 10.68 -4.16
C SER A 135 3.86 12.02 -3.89
N ASN A 136 3.80 12.91 -4.87
CA ASN A 136 4.45 14.23 -4.82
C ASN A 136 3.50 15.35 -4.42
N TYR A 137 2.21 15.04 -4.15
CA TYR A 137 1.17 16.03 -3.87
C TYR A 137 1.10 17.13 -4.93
N THR A 138 1.15 16.73 -6.21
CA THR A 138 1.06 17.68 -7.33
C THR A 138 -0.18 17.42 -8.18
N ALA A 139 -0.76 18.50 -8.68
CA ALA A 139 -1.93 18.47 -9.55
C ALA A 139 -1.74 19.41 -10.72
N THR A 140 -2.11 18.99 -11.92
CA THR A 140 -2.06 19.85 -13.11
C THR A 140 -3.33 19.72 -13.94
N ILE A 141 -3.73 20.83 -14.59
CA ILE A 141 -4.76 20.85 -15.66
C ILE A 141 -4.14 21.55 -16.87
N ASN A 142 -4.22 20.91 -18.03
CA ASN A 142 -3.59 21.44 -19.26
C ASN A 142 -2.11 21.82 -19.06
N ASN A 143 -1.38 21.02 -18.27
CA ASN A 143 0.01 21.24 -17.85
C ASN A 143 0.26 22.48 -16.95
N HIS A 144 -0.77 23.13 -16.43
CA HIS A 144 -0.66 24.20 -15.44
C HIS A 144 -0.83 23.65 -14.04
N ASN A 145 0.07 24.01 -13.13
CA ASN A 145 0.01 23.56 -11.74
C ASN A 145 -1.21 24.13 -11.02
N ILE A 146 -1.93 23.24 -10.32
CA ILE A 146 -3.10 23.58 -9.50
C ILE A 146 -2.74 23.34 -8.04
N LYS A 147 -2.91 24.35 -7.20
CA LYS A 147 -2.63 24.23 -5.77
C LYS A 147 -3.79 23.52 -5.04
N LEU A 148 -3.55 22.31 -4.57
CA LEU A 148 -4.41 21.58 -3.65
C LEU A 148 -3.79 21.52 -2.26
N CYS A 149 -4.61 21.46 -1.22
CA CYS A 149 -4.12 21.13 0.12
C CYS A 149 -4.03 19.61 0.30
N PRO A 150 -3.22 19.11 1.28
CA PRO A 150 -3.06 17.69 1.51
C PRO A 150 -4.38 16.92 1.66
N LYS A 151 -5.34 17.46 2.40
CA LYS A 151 -6.66 16.83 2.60
C LYS A 151 -7.49 16.74 1.31
N GLU A 152 -7.32 17.64 0.34
CA GLU A 152 -7.95 17.53 -0.98
C GLU A 152 -7.41 16.32 -1.75
N PHE A 153 -6.11 16.04 -1.65
CA PHE A 153 -5.51 14.83 -2.22
C PHE A 153 -6.05 13.57 -1.52
N ASP A 154 -6.13 13.56 -0.20
CA ASP A 154 -6.59 12.41 0.58
C ASP A 154 -8.06 12.08 0.28
N VAL A 155 -8.95 13.09 0.27
CA VAL A 155 -10.37 12.92 -0.09
C VAL A 155 -10.51 12.37 -1.51
N LEU A 156 -9.76 12.91 -2.48
CA LEU A 156 -9.79 12.42 -3.86
C LEU A 156 -9.29 10.98 -3.96
N LYS A 157 -8.22 10.65 -3.23
CA LYS A 157 -7.66 9.30 -3.18
C LYS A 157 -8.65 8.29 -2.58
N THR A 158 -9.35 8.67 -1.51
CA THR A 158 -10.42 7.86 -0.90
C THR A 158 -11.53 7.57 -1.91
N LEU A 159 -11.98 8.55 -2.67
CA LEU A 159 -13.00 8.35 -3.71
C LEU A 159 -12.48 7.45 -4.85
N LEU A 160 -11.21 7.57 -5.20
CA LEU A 160 -10.58 6.77 -6.25
C LEU A 160 -10.38 5.30 -5.84
N SER A 161 -10.08 5.02 -4.58
CA SER A 161 -9.99 3.63 -4.08
C SER A 161 -11.35 2.92 -4.04
N HIS A 162 -12.47 3.69 -4.08
CA HIS A 162 -13.85 3.19 -4.10
C HIS A 162 -14.58 3.59 -5.40
N LYS A 163 -13.90 3.41 -6.54
CA LYS A 163 -14.48 3.76 -7.85
C LYS A 163 -15.85 3.14 -8.04
N ASN A 164 -16.79 3.94 -8.55
CA ASN A 164 -18.16 3.54 -8.84
C ASN A 164 -19.00 3.11 -7.61
N GLN A 165 -18.47 3.26 -6.39
CA GLN A 165 -19.17 3.03 -5.13
C GLN A 165 -19.58 4.37 -4.51
N ALA A 166 -20.80 4.44 -3.96
CA ALA A 166 -21.24 5.59 -3.17
C ALA A 166 -20.68 5.48 -1.75
N LEU A 167 -20.02 6.54 -1.29
CA LEU A 167 -19.52 6.66 0.08
C LEU A 167 -20.33 7.70 0.83
N THR A 168 -20.67 7.42 2.08
CA THR A 168 -21.25 8.42 2.98
C THR A 168 -20.19 9.43 3.41
N ARG A 169 -20.61 10.57 3.95
CA ARG A 169 -19.68 11.57 4.49
C ARG A 169 -18.87 11.03 5.63
N THR A 170 -19.51 10.28 6.53
CA THR A 170 -18.86 9.60 7.65
C THR A 170 -17.77 8.63 7.14
N GLN A 171 -18.07 7.77 6.16
CA GLN A 171 -17.09 6.85 5.57
C GLN A 171 -15.89 7.57 4.93
N ILE A 172 -16.13 8.72 4.28
CA ILE A 172 -15.04 9.53 3.71
C ILE A 172 -14.17 10.09 4.83
N ILE A 173 -14.77 10.57 5.93
CA ILE A 173 -14.03 11.08 7.10
C ILE A 173 -13.20 9.96 7.73
N GLU A 174 -13.79 8.82 8.06
CA GLU A 174 -13.12 7.69 8.70
C GLU A 174 -11.90 7.18 7.91
N GLN A 175 -11.93 7.31 6.58
CA GLN A 175 -10.83 6.88 5.72
C GLN A 175 -9.81 7.97 5.39
N THR A 176 -10.14 9.23 5.67
CA THR A 176 -9.30 10.38 5.30
C THR A 176 -8.64 11.05 6.50
N TRP A 177 -9.25 10.98 7.69
CA TRP A 177 -8.70 11.53 8.95
C TRP A 177 -8.17 10.41 9.84
N ASN A 178 -6.99 10.64 10.42
CA ASN A 178 -6.39 9.70 11.36
C ASN A 178 -7.07 9.77 12.73
N TYR A 179 -6.96 8.70 13.52
CA TYR A 179 -7.51 8.62 14.88
C TYR A 179 -6.98 9.69 15.85
N ASP A 180 -5.78 10.23 15.56
CA ASP A 180 -5.13 11.29 16.36
C ASP A 180 -5.55 12.70 15.92
N GLU A 181 -6.32 12.83 14.85
CA GLU A 181 -6.85 14.11 14.37
C GLU A 181 -8.25 14.36 14.95
N GLU A 182 -8.56 15.61 15.27
CA GLU A 182 -9.92 15.98 15.66
C GLU A 182 -10.90 15.65 14.52
N ILE A 183 -11.89 14.79 14.80
CA ILE A 183 -12.88 14.36 13.80
C ILE A 183 -13.75 15.54 13.40
N PRO A 184 -13.71 15.99 12.16
CA PRO A 184 -14.44 17.16 11.73
C PRO A 184 -15.94 16.87 11.55
N LEU A 185 -16.74 17.92 11.47
CA LEU A 185 -18.15 17.80 11.10
C LEU A 185 -18.28 17.29 9.65
N GLU A 186 -19.29 16.45 9.38
CA GLU A 186 -19.54 15.85 8.06
C GLU A 186 -19.61 16.88 6.90
N ARG A 187 -20.09 18.09 7.15
CA ARG A 187 -20.15 19.18 6.16
C ARG A 187 -18.80 19.63 5.63
N ILE A 188 -17.68 19.26 6.29
CA ILE A 188 -16.34 19.57 5.78
C ILE A 188 -16.07 18.85 4.47
N VAL A 189 -16.60 17.62 4.31
CA VAL A 189 -16.49 16.83 3.10
C VAL A 189 -17.10 17.59 1.91
N ASP A 190 -18.25 18.22 2.11
CA ASP A 190 -18.94 19.00 1.07
C ASP A 190 -18.05 20.15 0.57
N ALA A 191 -17.31 20.79 1.49
CA ALA A 191 -16.38 21.86 1.14
C ALA A 191 -15.20 21.33 0.29
N TYR A 192 -14.61 20.21 0.66
CA TYR A 192 -13.53 19.59 -0.12
C TYR A 192 -14.00 19.12 -1.50
N ILE A 193 -15.18 18.48 -1.57
CA ILE A 193 -15.76 18.06 -2.86
C ILE A 193 -16.04 19.27 -3.77
N LYS A 194 -16.61 20.33 -3.21
CA LYS A 194 -16.85 21.58 -3.96
C LYS A 194 -15.54 22.18 -4.48
N SER A 195 -14.51 22.20 -3.64
CA SER A 195 -13.19 22.71 -4.00
C SER A 195 -12.53 21.85 -5.10
N LEU A 196 -12.53 20.53 -4.97
CA LEU A 196 -12.00 19.59 -5.97
C LEU A 196 -12.70 19.76 -7.33
N ARG A 197 -14.02 19.77 -7.34
CA ARG A 197 -14.80 20.00 -8.58
C ARG A 197 -14.43 21.32 -9.25
N LYS A 198 -14.29 22.40 -8.45
CA LYS A 198 -13.95 23.72 -8.98
C LYS A 198 -12.51 23.80 -9.48
N LYS A 199 -11.55 23.32 -8.67
CA LYS A 199 -10.11 23.44 -8.97
C LYS A 199 -9.66 22.52 -10.09
N LEU A 200 -10.22 21.30 -10.16
CA LEU A 200 -9.79 20.25 -11.07
C LEU A 200 -10.78 19.98 -12.22
N ALA A 201 -11.88 20.73 -12.30
CA ALA A 201 -12.95 20.54 -13.29
C ALA A 201 -13.48 19.09 -13.31
N LEU A 202 -13.61 18.45 -12.13
CA LEU A 202 -14.01 17.05 -12.00
C LEU A 202 -15.54 16.91 -12.04
N ASP A 203 -16.08 16.58 -13.20
CA ASP A 203 -17.47 16.23 -13.37
C ASP A 203 -17.77 14.75 -13.04
N CYS A 204 -16.73 13.93 -12.89
CA CYS A 204 -16.83 12.52 -12.49
C CYS A 204 -17.19 12.31 -11.01
N ILE A 205 -17.05 13.30 -10.14
CA ILE A 205 -17.52 13.20 -8.76
C ILE A 205 -19.02 13.54 -8.73
N LYS A 206 -19.87 12.55 -8.47
CA LYS A 206 -21.33 12.71 -8.41
C LYS A 206 -21.82 12.85 -6.97
N THR A 207 -22.86 13.64 -6.76
CA THR A 207 -23.57 13.70 -5.49
C THR A 207 -24.70 12.70 -5.51
N ILE A 208 -24.74 11.80 -4.53
CA ILE A 208 -25.85 10.88 -4.32
C ILE A 208 -26.70 11.47 -3.20
N LYS A 209 -27.90 11.94 -3.57
CA LYS A 209 -28.81 12.65 -2.66
C LYS A 209 -29.09 11.80 -1.41
N ASN A 210 -28.97 12.41 -0.24
CA ASN A 210 -29.17 11.80 1.09
C ASN A 210 -28.19 10.66 1.45
N VAL A 211 -27.13 10.42 0.63
CA VAL A 211 -26.11 9.42 0.90
C VAL A 211 -24.74 10.10 1.05
N GLY A 212 -24.21 10.68 -0.02
CA GLY A 212 -22.87 11.24 -0.02
C GLY A 212 -22.34 11.46 -1.43
N TYR A 213 -21.19 10.86 -1.73
CA TYR A 213 -20.49 11.10 -2.98
C TYR A 213 -20.01 9.81 -3.64
N LYS A 214 -19.92 9.83 -4.96
CA LYS A 214 -19.44 8.73 -5.78
C LYS A 214 -18.53 9.27 -6.87
N LEU A 215 -17.39 8.65 -7.08
CA LEU A 215 -16.53 8.93 -8.23
C LEU A 215 -16.88 7.93 -9.34
N GLU A 216 -17.44 8.44 -10.42
CA GLU A 216 -17.90 7.67 -11.58
C GLU A 216 -16.89 7.83 -12.73
N LEU A 217 -16.17 6.75 -13.06
CA LEU A 217 -15.33 6.68 -14.25
C LEU A 217 -16.04 5.81 -15.29
N LYS A 218 -16.20 6.38 -16.48
CA LYS A 218 -16.69 5.65 -17.64
C LYS A 218 -15.64 4.71 -18.18
#